data_8fff0be7257ff1acf801d32d9c279c5d
#
_entry.id   8fff0be7257ff1acf801d32d9c279c5d
#
_cell.length_a   1.000
_cell.length_b   1.000
_cell.length_c   1.000
_cell.angle_alpha   90.00
_cell.angle_beta   90.00
_cell.angle_gamma   90.00
#
_symmetry.space_group_name_H-M   'P 1'
#
loop_
_entity.id
_entity.type
_entity.pdbx_description
1 polymer ?
#
loop_
_entity_poly.entity_id
_entity_poly.type
_entity_poly.pdbx_seq_one_letter_code
_entity_poly.pdbx_strand_id
1 'polypeptide(L)'
;MYKVLLVDDEYMVTEGLKRLIPFDKWGMEVVATASHADEALEYVQENPIDVVISDVNMPDKTGLDMIREMKEILPDAAYILLSGYQEFDYVKRAMNLSVVDYLVKPVDKVELGNLLEKIAGQLGERGKKSQTLSQDLDEAGFVSYLGDKENWWIGLSKEKQGSFTIPYYVLGQDWQIFISDQALDGLVVTPFEAPYQEHFERWKLNAEC
;
A
#
# COMPACT_ATOMS: atom_id res chain seq x y z
N MET A 1 -2.93 5.38 13.71
CA MET A 1 -1.76 4.63 14.19
C MET A 1 -1.55 3.50 13.22
N TYR A 2 -0.36 3.31 12.67
CA TYR A 2 -0.08 2.25 11.68
C TYR A 2 0.08 0.91 12.39
N LYS A 3 -0.53 -0.13 11.83
CA LYS A 3 -0.56 -1.47 12.42
C LYS A 3 0.62 -2.30 11.93
N VAL A 4 1.38 -2.86 12.88
CA VAL A 4 2.56 -3.68 12.61
C VAL A 4 2.26 -5.13 12.97
N LEU A 5 2.59 -6.06 12.06
CA LEU A 5 2.62 -7.49 12.29
C LEU A 5 4.08 -7.95 12.35
N LEU A 6 4.45 -8.67 13.41
CA LEU A 6 5.75 -9.34 13.52
C LEU A 6 5.58 -10.83 13.26
N VAL A 7 6.46 -11.41 12.44
CA VAL A 7 6.41 -12.84 12.09
C VAL A 7 7.80 -13.44 12.27
N ASP A 8 7.94 -14.37 13.23
CA ASP A 8 9.20 -15.04 13.51
C ASP A 8 8.90 -16.30 14.33
N ASP A 9 9.44 -17.44 13.98
CA ASP A 9 9.27 -18.69 14.72
C ASP A 9 9.99 -18.68 16.07
N GLU A 10 10.92 -17.77 16.25
CA GLU A 10 11.57 -17.53 17.53
C GLU A 10 10.81 -16.45 18.34
N TYR A 11 9.96 -16.88 19.27
CA TYR A 11 9.20 -16.01 20.18
C TYR A 11 10.05 -14.92 20.85
N MET A 12 11.30 -15.24 21.19
CA MET A 12 12.21 -14.29 21.84
C MET A 12 12.59 -13.12 20.92
N VAL A 13 12.58 -13.32 19.61
CA VAL A 13 12.87 -12.26 18.62
C VAL A 13 11.71 -11.28 18.57
N THR A 14 10.47 -11.77 18.43
CA THR A 14 9.28 -10.91 18.38
C THR A 14 9.09 -10.12 19.68
N GLU A 15 9.26 -10.75 20.84
CA GLU A 15 9.20 -10.05 22.13
C GLU A 15 10.39 -9.09 22.34
N GLY A 16 11.55 -9.44 21.85
CA GLY A 16 12.71 -8.56 21.85
C GLY A 16 12.45 -7.29 21.04
N LEU A 17 11.93 -7.42 19.82
CA LEU A 17 11.56 -6.29 18.95
C LEU A 17 10.53 -5.39 19.62
N LYS A 18 9.43 -5.96 20.18
CA LYS A 18 8.40 -5.19 20.87
C LYS A 18 8.96 -4.35 22.02
N ARG A 19 9.90 -4.90 22.80
CA ARG A 19 10.46 -4.22 23.98
C ARG A 19 11.53 -3.20 23.62
N LEU A 20 12.30 -3.48 22.58
CA LEU A 20 13.51 -2.72 22.26
C LEU A 20 13.26 -1.59 21.27
N ILE A 21 12.23 -1.71 20.42
CA ILE A 21 11.91 -0.76 19.37
C ILE A 21 10.71 0.09 19.83
N PRO A 22 10.88 1.41 19.93
CA PRO A 22 9.80 2.32 20.31
C PRO A 22 8.92 2.62 19.09
N PHE A 23 8.06 1.68 18.70
CA PHE A 23 7.18 1.79 17.53
C PHE A 23 6.26 3.01 17.58
N ASP A 24 5.81 3.38 18.78
CA ASP A 24 4.99 4.56 19.05
C ASP A 24 5.63 5.87 18.60
N LYS A 25 6.96 5.96 18.64
CA LYS A 25 7.72 7.12 18.16
C LYS A 25 7.40 7.46 16.69
N TRP A 26 7.07 6.48 15.89
CA TRP A 26 6.72 6.63 14.47
C TRP A 26 5.22 6.48 14.18
N GLY A 27 4.39 6.55 15.23
CA GLY A 27 2.94 6.38 15.11
C GLY A 27 2.53 4.97 14.72
N MET A 28 3.34 3.97 15.08
CA MET A 28 3.12 2.55 14.81
C MET A 28 2.76 1.78 16.09
N GLU A 29 2.02 0.68 15.93
CA GLU A 29 1.64 -0.23 17.00
C GLU A 29 1.77 -1.68 16.53
N VAL A 30 2.44 -2.52 17.32
CA VAL A 30 2.47 -3.96 17.08
C VAL A 30 1.15 -4.56 17.53
N VAL A 31 0.27 -4.86 16.58
CA VAL A 31 -1.09 -5.36 16.85
C VAL A 31 -1.16 -6.89 16.94
N ALA A 32 -0.21 -7.58 16.31
CA ALA A 32 -0.13 -9.04 16.37
C ALA A 32 1.30 -9.54 16.17
N THR A 33 1.49 -10.79 16.60
CA THR A 33 2.68 -11.59 16.27
C THR A 33 2.22 -12.94 15.77
N ALA A 34 2.92 -13.50 14.80
CA ALA A 34 2.71 -14.85 14.29
C ALA A 34 4.01 -15.65 14.38
N SER A 35 3.91 -16.94 14.64
CA SER A 35 5.04 -17.85 14.79
C SER A 35 5.37 -18.60 13.48
N HIS A 36 4.52 -18.52 12.47
CA HIS A 36 4.71 -19.13 11.16
C HIS A 36 3.88 -18.43 10.08
N ALA A 37 4.22 -18.70 8.83
CA ALA A 37 3.65 -18.01 7.68
C ALA A 37 2.12 -18.15 7.55
N ASP A 38 1.57 -19.34 7.79
CA ASP A 38 0.14 -19.58 7.61
C ASP A 38 -0.70 -18.85 8.66
N GLU A 39 -0.24 -18.77 9.93
CA GLU A 39 -0.87 -17.95 10.97
C GLU A 39 -0.91 -16.46 10.59
N ALA A 40 0.19 -15.95 10.02
CA ALA A 40 0.29 -14.58 9.56
C ALA A 40 -0.65 -14.31 8.37
N LEU A 41 -0.73 -15.24 7.41
CA LEU A 41 -1.62 -15.16 6.24
C LEU A 41 -3.11 -15.20 6.66
N GLU A 42 -3.47 -16.06 7.59
CA GLU A 42 -4.83 -16.13 8.14
C GLU A 42 -5.20 -14.82 8.85
N TYR A 43 -4.29 -14.29 9.66
CA TYR A 43 -4.52 -13.03 10.38
C TYR A 43 -4.79 -11.85 9.45
N VAL A 44 -4.04 -11.70 8.37
CA VAL A 44 -4.16 -10.55 7.47
C VAL A 44 -5.40 -10.60 6.56
N GLN A 45 -6.07 -11.76 6.43
CA GLN A 45 -7.33 -11.86 5.69
C GLN A 45 -8.46 -11.06 6.35
N GLU A 46 -8.45 -10.97 7.68
CA GLU A 46 -9.48 -10.27 8.45
C GLU A 46 -9.00 -8.94 9.02
N ASN A 47 -7.69 -8.71 9.05
CA ASN A 47 -7.09 -7.57 9.72
C ASN A 47 -6.17 -6.78 8.78
N PRO A 48 -6.50 -5.52 8.46
CA PRO A 48 -5.62 -4.67 7.67
C PRO A 48 -4.33 -4.36 8.45
N ILE A 49 -3.19 -4.54 7.80
CA ILE A 49 -1.84 -4.31 8.35
C ILE A 49 -1.10 -3.34 7.42
N ASP A 50 -0.39 -2.38 8.01
CA ASP A 50 0.37 -1.38 7.28
C ASP A 50 1.85 -1.77 7.12
N VAL A 51 2.41 -2.50 8.10
CA VAL A 51 3.82 -2.91 8.10
C VAL A 51 3.93 -4.36 8.55
N VAL A 52 4.66 -5.16 7.81
CA VAL A 52 5.01 -6.55 8.16
C VAL A 52 6.52 -6.64 8.32
N ILE A 53 6.97 -7.13 9.48
CA ILE A 53 8.37 -7.45 9.76
C ILE A 53 8.46 -8.95 9.95
N SER A 54 9.15 -9.65 9.06
CA SER A 54 9.17 -11.10 9.03
C SER A 54 10.57 -11.67 8.98
N ASP A 55 10.80 -12.75 9.70
CA ASP A 55 11.94 -13.62 9.43
C ASP A 55 11.85 -14.24 8.03
N VAL A 56 13.01 -14.46 7.40
CA VAL A 56 13.11 -15.14 6.11
C VAL A 56 12.98 -16.65 6.26
N ASN A 57 13.65 -17.21 7.27
CA ASN A 57 13.82 -18.65 7.44
C ASN A 57 12.86 -19.19 8.50
N MET A 58 11.63 -19.45 8.12
CA MET A 58 10.65 -20.11 8.98
C MET A 58 10.40 -21.54 8.51
N PRO A 59 9.99 -22.45 9.42
CA PRO A 59 9.55 -23.80 9.05
C PRO A 59 8.40 -23.77 8.05
N ASP A 60 8.35 -24.77 7.18
CA ASP A 60 7.30 -25.04 6.20
C ASP A 60 7.19 -24.03 5.05
N LYS A 61 7.14 -22.74 5.33
CA LYS A 61 7.03 -21.67 4.33
C LYS A 61 7.94 -20.49 4.69
N THR A 62 8.78 -20.08 3.74
CA THR A 62 9.69 -18.94 3.96
C THR A 62 8.95 -17.61 4.06
N GLY A 63 9.54 -16.62 4.78
CA GLY A 63 9.00 -15.26 4.82
C GLY A 63 8.85 -14.62 3.44
N LEU A 64 9.71 -14.97 2.49
CA LEU A 64 9.60 -14.52 1.10
C LEU A 64 8.37 -15.07 0.38
N ASP A 65 8.08 -16.36 0.58
CA ASP A 65 6.92 -16.99 -0.05
C ASP A 65 5.62 -16.47 0.60
N MET A 66 5.63 -16.27 1.93
CA MET A 66 4.54 -15.62 2.67
C MET A 66 4.28 -14.20 2.16
N ILE A 67 5.31 -13.37 2.01
CA ILE A 67 5.16 -11.98 1.53
C ILE A 67 4.60 -11.95 0.10
N ARG A 68 4.97 -12.91 -0.75
CA ARG A 68 4.39 -13.01 -2.10
C ARG A 68 2.88 -13.18 -2.06
N GLU A 69 2.38 -14.07 -1.20
CA GLU A 69 0.95 -14.29 -1.00
C GLU A 69 0.28 -13.09 -0.32
N MET A 70 0.93 -12.50 0.71
CA MET A 70 0.41 -11.32 1.41
C MET A 70 0.23 -10.12 0.49
N LYS A 71 1.08 -9.95 -0.53
CA LYS A 71 0.97 -8.83 -1.47
C LYS A 71 -0.28 -8.88 -2.35
N GLU A 72 -0.87 -10.04 -2.54
CA GLU A 72 -2.17 -10.17 -3.20
C GLU A 72 -3.32 -9.68 -2.30
N ILE A 73 -3.14 -9.74 -0.97
CA ILE A 73 -4.13 -9.32 0.03
C ILE A 73 -3.88 -7.87 0.46
N LEU A 74 -2.62 -7.51 0.69
CA LEU A 74 -2.16 -6.22 1.22
C LEU A 74 -1.12 -5.59 0.28
N PRO A 75 -1.48 -5.14 -0.92
CA PRO A 75 -0.52 -4.62 -1.92
C PRO A 75 0.21 -3.36 -1.45
N ASP A 76 -0.39 -2.59 -0.58
CA ASP A 76 0.13 -1.31 -0.09
C ASP A 76 0.92 -1.41 1.22
N ALA A 77 0.96 -2.57 1.86
CA ALA A 77 1.72 -2.76 3.09
C ALA A 77 3.23 -2.67 2.83
N ALA A 78 3.96 -2.14 3.82
CA ALA A 78 5.41 -2.14 3.82
C ALA A 78 5.93 -3.47 4.37
N TYR A 79 6.86 -4.10 3.67
CA TYR A 79 7.42 -5.40 4.04
C TYR A 79 8.90 -5.25 4.36
N ILE A 80 9.32 -5.72 5.54
CA ILE A 80 10.71 -5.78 6.00
C ILE A 80 11.05 -7.24 6.27
N LEU A 81 12.18 -7.71 5.75
CA LEU A 81 12.69 -9.04 6.00
C LEU A 81 13.86 -9.01 6.98
N LEU A 82 13.85 -9.92 7.93
CA LEU A 82 14.96 -10.19 8.85
C LEU A 82 15.61 -11.52 8.50
N SER A 83 16.93 -11.61 8.53
CA SER A 83 17.62 -12.86 8.25
C SER A 83 18.86 -13.05 9.12
N GLY A 84 19.14 -14.28 9.54
CA GLY A 84 20.34 -14.64 10.27
C GLY A 84 21.61 -14.72 9.42
N TYR A 85 21.48 -14.74 8.08
CA TYR A 85 22.61 -14.87 7.17
C TYR A 85 22.45 -13.96 5.96
N GLN A 86 23.60 -13.46 5.46
CA GLN A 86 23.69 -12.72 4.19
C GLN A 86 23.63 -13.72 3.01
N GLU A 87 22.51 -14.35 2.79
CA GLU A 87 22.32 -15.19 1.62
C GLU A 87 21.94 -14.30 0.43
N PHE A 88 22.85 -14.14 -0.48
CA PHE A 88 22.70 -13.29 -1.67
C PHE A 88 21.44 -13.61 -2.50
N ASP A 89 21.06 -14.88 -2.54
CA ASP A 89 19.86 -15.32 -3.27
C ASP A 89 18.56 -14.81 -2.65
N TYR A 90 18.47 -14.70 -1.32
CA TYR A 90 17.31 -14.13 -0.64
C TYR A 90 17.22 -12.62 -0.88
N VAL A 91 18.33 -11.90 -0.81
CA VAL A 91 18.37 -10.47 -1.12
C VAL A 91 17.86 -10.19 -2.53
N LYS A 92 18.32 -10.96 -3.53
CA LYS A 92 17.87 -10.82 -4.91
C LYS A 92 16.37 -11.12 -5.08
N ARG A 93 15.86 -12.14 -4.42
CA ARG A 93 14.42 -12.49 -4.44
C ARG A 93 13.58 -11.43 -3.73
N ALA A 94 14.05 -10.89 -2.61
CA ALA A 94 13.42 -9.82 -1.86
C ALA A 94 13.29 -8.53 -2.71
N MET A 95 14.34 -8.16 -3.44
CA MET A 95 14.32 -7.02 -4.37
C MET A 95 13.24 -7.18 -5.46
N ASN A 96 13.09 -8.40 -6.02
CA ASN A 96 12.06 -8.68 -7.01
C ASN A 96 10.62 -8.61 -6.44
N LEU A 97 10.48 -8.78 -5.13
CA LEU A 97 9.20 -8.67 -4.42
C LEU A 97 8.91 -7.23 -3.95
N SER A 98 9.77 -6.25 -4.28
CA SER A 98 9.61 -4.87 -3.82
C SER A 98 9.38 -4.77 -2.30
N VAL A 99 10.12 -5.55 -1.51
CA VAL A 99 10.20 -5.33 -0.06
C VAL A 99 10.90 -3.99 0.20
N VAL A 100 10.56 -3.34 1.30
CA VAL A 100 11.14 -2.00 1.59
C VAL A 100 12.61 -2.13 1.95
N ASP A 101 12.96 -3.16 2.73
CA ASP A 101 14.34 -3.44 3.09
C ASP A 101 14.55 -4.87 3.62
N TYR A 102 15.82 -5.24 3.80
CA TYR A 102 16.30 -6.52 4.28
C TYR A 102 17.37 -6.29 5.33
N LEU A 103 17.12 -6.70 6.57
CA LEU A 103 18.02 -6.50 7.71
C LEU A 103 18.62 -7.82 8.19
N VAL A 104 19.87 -7.76 8.64
CA VAL A 104 20.57 -8.93 9.17
C VAL A 104 20.39 -9.02 10.69
N LYS A 105 20.07 -10.22 11.19
CA LYS A 105 20.06 -10.49 12.63
C LYS A 105 21.51 -10.63 13.16
N PRO A 106 21.85 -10.09 14.35
CA PRO A 106 20.96 -9.42 15.28
C PRO A 106 20.57 -8.02 14.79
N VAL A 107 19.28 -7.70 14.85
CA VAL A 107 18.72 -6.44 14.32
C VAL A 107 19.29 -5.24 15.06
N ASP A 108 19.96 -4.35 14.35
CA ASP A 108 20.41 -3.09 14.90
C ASP A 108 19.22 -2.13 15.08
N LYS A 109 19.07 -1.58 16.30
CA LYS A 109 17.96 -0.70 16.66
C LYS A 109 17.96 0.61 15.88
N VAL A 110 19.12 1.13 15.55
CA VAL A 110 19.25 2.40 14.83
C VAL A 110 18.89 2.17 13.38
N GLU A 111 19.37 1.07 12.79
CA GLU A 111 19.08 0.70 11.41
C GLU A 111 17.56 0.47 11.21
N LEU A 112 16.94 -0.38 12.05
CA LEU A 112 15.50 -0.60 12.00
C LEU A 112 14.72 0.68 12.29
N GLY A 113 15.15 1.50 13.25
CA GLY A 113 14.53 2.77 13.58
C GLY A 113 14.51 3.76 12.40
N ASN A 114 15.62 3.90 11.69
CA ASN A 114 15.72 4.75 10.50
C ASN A 114 14.80 4.25 9.37
N LEU A 115 14.68 2.93 9.24
CA LEU A 115 13.79 2.31 8.26
C LEU A 115 12.32 2.56 8.59
N LEU A 116 11.93 2.39 9.86
CA LEU A 116 10.56 2.68 10.32
C LEU A 116 10.19 4.16 10.16
N GLU A 117 11.12 5.08 10.40
CA GLU A 117 10.93 6.51 10.15
C GLU A 117 10.65 6.80 8.67
N LYS A 118 11.43 6.20 7.77
CA LYS A 118 11.21 6.29 6.32
C LYS A 118 9.85 5.74 5.92
N ILE A 119 9.47 4.58 6.44
CA ILE A 119 8.16 3.95 6.17
C ILE A 119 7.02 4.83 6.69
N ALA A 120 7.13 5.36 7.91
CA ALA A 120 6.12 6.28 8.47
C ALA A 120 5.92 7.51 7.59
N GLY A 121 7.02 8.09 7.06
CA GLY A 121 6.95 9.18 6.09
C GLY A 121 6.19 8.80 4.82
N GLN A 122 6.50 7.66 4.23
CA GLN A 122 5.84 7.15 3.02
C GLN A 122 4.34 6.87 3.25
N LEU A 123 3.99 6.22 4.36
CA LEU A 123 2.61 5.95 4.74
C LEU A 123 1.84 7.25 5.03
N GLY A 124 2.50 8.23 5.67
CA GLY A 124 1.93 9.55 5.91
C GLY A 124 1.66 10.34 4.62
N GLU A 125 2.54 10.25 3.63
CA GLU A 125 2.32 10.83 2.31
C GLU A 125 1.21 10.13 1.54
N ARG A 126 1.14 8.80 1.59
CA ARG A 126 0.03 8.01 1.02
C ARG A 126 -1.30 8.39 1.68
N GLY A 127 -1.34 8.48 3.01
CA GLY A 127 -2.53 8.90 3.75
C GLY A 127 -2.97 10.33 3.41
N LYS A 128 -2.03 11.26 3.20
CA LYS A 128 -2.33 12.62 2.74
C LYS A 128 -2.83 12.62 1.29
N LYS A 129 -2.21 11.86 0.40
CA LYS A 129 -2.70 11.67 -0.97
C LYS A 129 -4.11 11.05 -0.95
N SER A 130 -4.34 10.00 -0.18
CA SER A 130 -5.66 9.38 -0.05
C SER A 130 -6.70 10.33 0.56
N GLN A 131 -6.36 11.13 1.58
CA GLN A 131 -7.26 12.14 2.14
C GLN A 131 -7.51 13.34 1.21
N THR A 132 -6.50 13.72 0.42
CA THR A 132 -6.66 14.76 -0.61
C THR A 132 -7.45 14.24 -1.81
N LEU A 133 -7.42 12.93 -2.05
CA LEU A 133 -8.01 12.25 -3.19
C LEU A 133 -9.46 11.74 -2.94
N SER A 134 -9.94 11.73 -1.70
CA SER A 134 -11.33 11.39 -1.36
C SER A 134 -12.27 12.60 -1.33
N GLN A 135 -11.80 13.80 -1.71
CA GLN A 135 -12.60 15.01 -1.78
C GLN A 135 -13.08 15.23 -3.22
N ASP A 136 -14.31 15.75 -3.35
CA ASP A 136 -14.78 16.41 -4.57
C ASP A 136 -13.72 17.42 -4.99
N LEU A 137 -12.93 17.09 -6.00
CA LEU A 137 -11.98 18.03 -6.57
C LEU A 137 -12.79 19.05 -7.37
N ASP A 138 -12.50 20.32 -7.18
CA ASP A 138 -12.94 21.31 -8.16
C ASP A 138 -12.22 21.06 -9.50
N GLU A 139 -12.69 21.70 -10.55
CA GLU A 139 -12.16 21.51 -11.90
C GLU A 139 -10.65 21.78 -11.97
N ALA A 140 -10.17 22.81 -11.31
CA ALA A 140 -8.76 23.19 -11.31
C ALA A 140 -7.91 22.16 -10.56
N GLY A 141 -8.39 21.64 -9.43
CA GLY A 141 -7.76 20.57 -8.67
C GLY A 141 -7.71 19.26 -9.43
N PHE A 142 -8.79 18.93 -10.14
CA PHE A 142 -8.87 17.73 -10.98
C PHE A 142 -7.93 17.79 -12.19
N VAL A 143 -7.90 18.92 -12.89
CA VAL A 143 -6.96 19.17 -13.99
C VAL A 143 -5.51 19.14 -13.51
N SER A 144 -5.23 19.73 -12.34
CA SER A 144 -3.90 19.67 -11.72
C SER A 144 -3.50 18.26 -11.32
N TYR A 145 -4.45 17.45 -10.87
CA TYR A 145 -4.22 16.03 -10.54
C TYR A 145 -3.88 15.20 -11.78
N LEU A 146 -4.52 15.50 -12.92
CA LEU A 146 -4.24 14.84 -14.20
C LEU A 146 -2.80 15.05 -14.68
N GLY A 147 -2.19 16.17 -14.35
CA GLY A 147 -0.76 16.48 -14.52
C GLY A 147 -0.06 15.78 -15.69
N ASP A 148 1.22 15.45 -15.48
CA ASP A 148 2.13 14.94 -16.52
C ASP A 148 2.10 13.42 -16.74
N LYS A 149 0.99 12.73 -16.43
CA LYS A 149 0.94 11.26 -16.52
C LYS A 149 0.44 10.79 -17.89
N GLU A 150 1.14 9.84 -18.49
CA GLU A 150 0.98 9.44 -19.90
C GLU A 150 -0.05 8.33 -20.17
N ASN A 151 -0.48 7.53 -19.17
CA ASN A 151 -1.42 6.42 -19.38
C ASN A 151 -2.47 6.36 -18.27
N TRP A 152 -3.74 6.51 -18.65
CA TRP A 152 -4.84 6.55 -17.72
C TRP A 152 -6.03 5.73 -18.16
N TRP A 153 -6.77 5.24 -17.16
CA TRP A 153 -8.08 4.65 -17.35
C TRP A 153 -9.14 5.58 -16.79
N ILE A 154 -10.21 5.77 -17.51
CA ILE A 154 -11.32 6.63 -17.11
C ILE A 154 -12.56 5.79 -16.88
N GLY A 155 -13.17 5.92 -15.71
CA GLY A 155 -14.42 5.30 -15.36
C GLY A 155 -15.50 6.34 -15.10
N LEU A 156 -16.72 6.05 -15.53
CA LEU A 156 -17.93 6.83 -15.23
C LEU A 156 -18.84 6.01 -14.34
N SER A 157 -19.33 6.59 -13.24
CA SER A 157 -20.34 5.96 -12.39
C SER A 157 -21.45 6.93 -12.04
N LYS A 158 -22.69 6.45 -12.00
CA LYS A 158 -23.87 7.16 -11.48
C LYS A 158 -24.11 6.91 -9.99
N GLU A 159 -23.49 5.88 -9.43
CA GLU A 159 -23.69 5.53 -8.04
C GLU A 159 -22.59 6.15 -7.17
N LYS A 160 -22.99 6.79 -6.08
CA LYS A 160 -22.06 7.14 -4.98
C LYS A 160 -21.57 5.85 -4.34
N GLN A 161 -20.59 5.21 -4.95
CA GLN A 161 -19.93 4.06 -4.33
C GLN A 161 -18.96 4.54 -3.25
N GLY A 162 -19.33 4.29 -2.01
CA GLY A 162 -18.70 4.82 -0.80
C GLY A 162 -17.35 4.22 -0.42
N SER A 163 -16.53 3.71 -1.34
CA SER A 163 -15.23 3.12 -0.96
C SER A 163 -14.12 3.17 -2.01
N PHE A 164 -14.21 4.01 -3.04
CA PHE A 164 -13.06 4.21 -3.91
C PHE A 164 -12.08 5.21 -3.31
N THR A 165 -10.85 4.78 -3.13
CA THR A 165 -9.70 5.61 -2.75
C THR A 165 -9.11 6.40 -3.93
N ILE A 166 -9.86 6.49 -5.03
CA ILE A 166 -9.43 7.11 -6.29
C ILE A 166 -10.07 8.49 -6.40
N PRO A 167 -9.32 9.51 -6.82
CA PRO A 167 -9.86 10.84 -7.06
C PRO A 167 -10.97 10.82 -8.07
N TYR A 168 -12.00 11.58 -7.84
CA TYR A 168 -13.09 11.75 -8.77
C TYR A 168 -13.50 13.22 -8.90
N TYR A 169 -14.08 13.53 -10.04
CA TYR A 169 -14.74 14.80 -10.32
C TYR A 169 -16.22 14.60 -10.49
N VAL A 170 -17.05 15.45 -9.88
CA VAL A 170 -18.51 15.36 -10.00
C VAL A 170 -18.97 16.16 -11.20
N LEU A 171 -19.59 15.50 -12.17
CA LEU A 171 -20.22 16.09 -13.34
C LEU A 171 -21.73 16.16 -13.14
N GLY A 172 -22.28 17.38 -13.01
CA GLY A 172 -23.70 17.57 -12.78
C GLY A 172 -24.17 17.01 -11.43
N GLN A 173 -25.41 16.50 -11.37
CA GLN A 173 -25.98 15.99 -10.11
C GLN A 173 -25.67 14.52 -9.82
N ASP A 174 -25.38 13.72 -10.85
CA ASP A 174 -25.41 12.26 -10.72
C ASP A 174 -24.15 11.53 -11.21
N TRP A 175 -23.23 12.19 -11.91
CA TRP A 175 -22.10 11.52 -12.52
C TRP A 175 -20.78 11.79 -11.79
N GLN A 176 -20.02 10.74 -11.59
CA GLN A 176 -18.64 10.81 -11.07
C GLN A 176 -17.68 10.29 -12.13
N ILE A 177 -16.63 11.08 -12.42
CA ILE A 177 -15.53 10.69 -13.30
C ILE A 177 -14.37 10.25 -12.43
N PHE A 178 -13.89 9.04 -12.62
CA PHE A 178 -12.72 8.49 -11.96
C PHE A 178 -11.59 8.37 -12.95
N ILE A 179 -10.38 8.60 -12.49
CA ILE A 179 -9.17 8.38 -13.28
C ILE A 179 -8.21 7.52 -12.48
N SER A 180 -7.75 6.45 -13.10
CA SER A 180 -6.85 5.47 -12.48
C SER A 180 -5.70 5.11 -13.42
N ASP A 181 -4.56 4.76 -12.86
CA ASP A 181 -3.43 4.15 -13.57
C ASP A 181 -3.63 2.65 -13.82
N GLN A 182 -4.72 2.07 -13.29
CA GLN A 182 -5.09 0.66 -13.45
C GLN A 182 -6.54 0.51 -13.92
N ALA A 183 -6.82 -0.59 -14.63
CA ALA A 183 -8.19 -0.94 -15.00
C ALA A 183 -9.03 -1.20 -13.74
N LEU A 184 -10.20 -0.55 -13.66
CA LEU A 184 -11.11 -0.68 -12.53
C LEU A 184 -12.22 -1.67 -12.88
N ASP A 185 -12.35 -2.74 -12.11
CA ASP A 185 -13.40 -3.73 -12.29
C ASP A 185 -14.79 -3.13 -12.02
N GLY A 186 -15.73 -3.40 -12.92
CA GLY A 186 -17.12 -2.99 -12.79
C GLY A 186 -17.45 -1.57 -13.27
N LEU A 187 -16.50 -0.81 -13.79
CA LEU A 187 -16.71 0.48 -14.42
C LEU A 187 -16.55 0.38 -15.96
N VAL A 188 -17.29 1.20 -16.70
CA VAL A 188 -17.07 1.35 -18.14
C VAL A 188 -15.76 2.13 -18.30
N VAL A 189 -14.70 1.43 -18.65
CA VAL A 189 -13.35 1.97 -18.70
C VAL A 189 -12.87 2.05 -20.14
N THR A 190 -12.43 3.21 -20.56
CA THR A 190 -11.76 3.39 -21.86
C THR A 190 -10.32 3.79 -21.64
N PRO A 191 -9.35 3.13 -22.32
CA PRO A 191 -7.96 3.60 -22.31
C PRO A 191 -7.90 4.97 -22.99
N PHE A 192 -7.08 5.84 -22.45
CA PHE A 192 -7.01 7.22 -22.84
C PHE A 192 -5.59 7.61 -23.27
N GLU A 193 -5.45 8.13 -24.51
CA GLU A 193 -4.25 8.78 -25.01
C GLU A 193 -4.47 10.29 -24.98
N ALA A 194 -3.51 11.02 -24.42
CA ALA A 194 -3.57 12.48 -24.32
C ALA A 194 -3.76 13.17 -25.69
N PRO A 195 -4.43 14.34 -25.76
CA PRO A 195 -4.66 15.33 -24.73
C PRO A 195 -6.06 15.26 -24.08
N TYR A 196 -6.09 15.06 -22.80
CA TYR A 196 -7.31 14.88 -21.99
C TYR A 196 -8.26 16.10 -21.99
N GLN A 197 -7.75 17.32 -22.19
CA GLN A 197 -8.53 18.55 -22.14
C GLN A 197 -9.69 18.57 -23.13
N GLU A 198 -9.47 18.14 -24.36
CA GLU A 198 -10.54 18.09 -25.40
C GLU A 198 -11.64 17.08 -25.04
N HIS A 199 -11.26 15.96 -24.44
CA HIS A 199 -12.23 14.93 -24.05
C HIS A 199 -13.00 15.33 -22.79
N PHE A 200 -12.37 16.01 -21.84
CA PHE A 200 -13.00 16.50 -20.62
C PHE A 200 -14.07 17.56 -20.94
N GLU A 201 -13.77 18.53 -21.79
CA GLU A 201 -14.74 19.52 -22.27
C GLU A 201 -15.91 18.86 -23.02
N ARG A 202 -15.64 17.86 -23.84
CA ARG A 202 -16.65 17.11 -24.57
C ARG A 202 -17.58 16.32 -23.63
N TRP A 203 -17.07 15.83 -22.53
CA TRP A 203 -17.86 15.13 -21.53
C TRP A 203 -18.74 16.05 -20.70
N LYS A 204 -18.22 17.23 -20.34
CA LYS A 204 -19.04 18.28 -19.72
C LYS A 204 -20.26 18.59 -20.56
N LEU A 205 -20.08 18.82 -21.85
CA LEU A 205 -21.17 19.11 -22.79
C LEU A 205 -22.18 17.97 -22.90
N ASN A 206 -21.76 16.71 -22.80
CA ASN A 206 -22.66 15.57 -22.88
C ASN A 206 -23.36 15.23 -21.54
N ALA A 207 -22.87 15.70 -20.43
CA ALA A 207 -23.46 15.49 -19.11
C ALA A 207 -24.52 16.55 -18.75
N GLU A 208 -24.55 17.68 -19.46
CA GLU A 208 -25.55 18.76 -19.31
C GLU A 208 -26.80 18.56 -20.19
N CYS A 209 -26.82 17.55 -21.08
CA CYS A 209 -27.95 17.12 -21.87
C CYS A 209 -28.65 15.91 -21.29
#